data_fe7b9240a84a7879959ae689779004bf
#
_entry.id   fe7b9240a84a7879959ae689779004bf
#
_cell.length_a   1.000
_cell.length_b   1.000
_cell.length_c   1.000
_cell.angle_alpha   90.00
_cell.angle_beta   90.00
_cell.angle_gamma   90.00
#
_symmetry.space_group_name_H-M   'P 1'
#
loop_
_entity.id
_entity.type
_entity.pdbx_description
1 polymer ?
#
loop_
_entity_poly.entity_id
_entity_poly.type
_entity_poly.pdbx_seq_one_letter_code
_entity_poly.pdbx_strand_id
1 'polypeptide(L)'
;MKRTITLLLLFFALLSVSAKVKITRIDPTDWYVGMKDPTLQLMVYGEGIRDAEVSTDYPHARIDSLVRLDSPNYLLVYMNLEGAQPGEMRLQFKLNGSKLTERYVLHARAKAAEDHKGFSQADVLYLLMPDRFANGDTGNDVVKGMRDGLCDRSQPSLRHGGDLAGISRHLDYFTDLGVTALWFTPILENDAPSFEQKSSSYHGYATTDYYRVDPRFGTNADYCALIRDCHERGLKVVMDMIFNHCSSYHPWQQDSPSRDWFNHPGYGLQTSYKLTPVLDPYAADVDREETTDGWFVASMPDLNQRNPHVMRYLVQNSIWWIETASIDGIRMDTYPYADRKAMAAWMKAIDTEYPYFNSVGETWVTEPAYTAAWQKNSRLSTENSYLKTVMDFAFFDRLTLARDEETDDWWKGFNRIYNVLCYDYLYANPSSVLAFIENHDTDRFLGEGRDTTALKQALALLLTMNRIPQLYYGTEVLLNGTKQVTDGYVRRDFPGGFPGDTHDCFTASGRDAAEQGMFSWLSRVLHWRQGCEAVTQGTQKQFIPYKGVYVLCRQWKGKTVMTVLNGRRSDNELDVRRYAEVIGSHATAQDVTTGATIDLTRNVPLTARQALILTF
;
A
#
# COMPACT_ATOMS: atom_id res chain seq x y z
N MET A 1 -55.57 54.36 50.83
CA MET A 1 -55.20 53.58 49.58
C MET A 1 -53.98 52.74 49.87
N LYS A 2 -54.21 51.45 50.20
CA LYS A 2 -53.12 50.48 50.43
C LYS A 2 -53.00 49.66 49.16
N ARG A 3 -51.85 49.73 48.50
CA ARG A 3 -51.51 48.86 47.34
C ARG A 3 -50.87 47.58 47.89
N THR A 4 -51.55 46.46 47.71
CA THR A 4 -51.05 45.11 47.98
C THR A 4 -50.26 44.66 46.77
N ILE A 5 -48.95 44.39 46.93
CA ILE A 5 -48.08 43.80 45.90
C ILE A 5 -48.11 42.31 46.11
N THR A 6 -48.72 41.57 45.18
CA THR A 6 -48.70 40.08 45.14
C THR A 6 -47.44 39.63 44.39
N LEU A 7 -46.51 38.99 45.11
CA LEU A 7 -45.32 38.39 44.55
C LEU A 7 -45.69 37.04 43.94
N LEU A 8 -45.65 36.91 42.64
CA LEU A 8 -45.80 35.62 41.90
C LEU A 8 -44.44 34.93 41.85
N LEU A 9 -44.25 33.91 42.68
CA LEU A 9 -43.10 33.00 42.59
C LEU A 9 -43.33 32.01 41.44
N LEU A 10 -42.70 32.24 40.29
CA LEU A 10 -42.59 31.25 39.20
C LEU A 10 -41.56 30.20 39.59
N PHE A 11 -42.05 29.01 40.01
CA PHE A 11 -41.24 27.81 40.09
C PHE A 11 -40.94 27.33 38.68
N PHE A 12 -39.76 27.65 38.15
CA PHE A 12 -39.21 26.94 36.99
C PHE A 12 -38.82 25.52 37.44
N ALA A 13 -39.72 24.57 37.28
CA ALA A 13 -39.36 23.18 37.30
C ALA A 13 -38.48 22.93 36.07
N LEU A 14 -37.17 22.89 36.28
CA LEU A 14 -36.21 22.32 35.32
C LEU A 14 -36.60 20.84 35.18
N LEU A 15 -37.45 20.54 34.21
CA LEU A 15 -37.58 19.20 33.68
C LEU A 15 -36.23 18.83 33.09
N SER A 16 -35.38 18.21 33.87
CA SER A 16 -34.22 17.49 33.36
C SER A 16 -34.74 16.42 32.41
N VAL A 17 -34.85 16.73 31.15
CA VAL A 17 -35.01 15.70 30.13
C VAL A 17 -33.73 14.87 30.22
N SER A 18 -33.82 13.74 30.93
CA SER A 18 -32.74 12.76 30.94
C SER A 18 -32.55 12.32 29.49
N ALA A 19 -31.54 12.89 28.81
CA ALA A 19 -31.18 12.46 27.48
C ALA A 19 -30.88 10.96 27.57
N LYS A 20 -31.61 10.18 26.77
CA LYS A 20 -31.43 8.73 26.70
C LYS A 20 -30.04 8.47 26.15
N VAL A 21 -29.23 7.68 26.83
CA VAL A 21 -27.89 7.27 26.32
C VAL A 21 -28.07 6.70 24.92
N LYS A 22 -27.32 7.22 23.97
CA LYS A 22 -27.29 6.74 22.59
C LYS A 22 -25.85 6.58 22.16
N ILE A 23 -25.47 5.37 21.75
CA ILE A 23 -24.20 5.09 21.10
C ILE A 23 -24.44 5.07 19.61
N THR A 24 -23.58 5.78 18.89
CA THR A 24 -23.65 5.89 17.43
C THR A 24 -22.64 4.96 16.78
N ARG A 25 -21.49 4.75 17.45
CA ARG A 25 -20.39 3.95 16.90
C ARG A 25 -19.50 3.39 18.01
N ILE A 26 -18.98 2.20 17.78
CA ILE A 26 -17.89 1.59 18.55
C ILE A 26 -16.84 1.09 17.56
N ASP A 27 -15.58 1.49 17.73
CA ASP A 27 -14.44 1.02 16.94
C ASP A 27 -13.39 0.33 17.83
N PRO A 28 -12.85 -0.81 17.38
CA PRO A 28 -13.31 -1.64 16.26
C PRO A 28 -14.73 -2.14 16.44
N THR A 29 -15.41 -2.48 15.33
CA THR A 29 -16.82 -2.92 15.34
C THR A 29 -17.05 -4.28 16.01
N ASP A 30 -16.01 -5.08 16.03
CA ASP A 30 -15.90 -6.42 16.62
C ASP A 30 -14.41 -6.74 16.83
N TRP A 31 -14.08 -7.83 17.52
CA TRP A 31 -12.68 -8.17 17.79
C TRP A 31 -12.44 -9.67 17.80
N TYR A 32 -11.17 -10.06 17.93
CA TYR A 32 -10.72 -11.45 17.95
C TYR A 32 -10.09 -11.79 19.30
N VAL A 33 -10.38 -13.01 19.82
CA VAL A 33 -9.75 -13.51 21.03
C VAL A 33 -8.45 -14.25 20.73
N GLY A 34 -7.60 -14.40 21.76
CA GLY A 34 -6.34 -15.14 21.63
C GLY A 34 -5.21 -14.33 20.99
N MET A 35 -5.30 -13.00 20.99
CA MET A 35 -4.20 -12.12 20.60
C MET A 35 -3.08 -12.17 21.63
N LYS A 36 -1.82 -12.06 21.18
CA LYS A 36 -0.64 -11.99 22.07
C LYS A 36 -0.69 -10.77 22.99
N ASP A 37 -1.19 -9.64 22.49
CA ASP A 37 -1.60 -8.50 23.32
C ASP A 37 -3.10 -8.60 23.61
N PRO A 38 -3.50 -8.99 24.83
CA PRO A 38 -4.92 -9.16 25.17
C PRO A 38 -5.66 -7.84 25.38
N THR A 39 -4.97 -6.70 25.29
CA THR A 39 -5.57 -5.38 25.52
C THR A 39 -6.36 -4.93 24.31
N LEU A 40 -7.63 -4.60 24.50
CA LEU A 40 -8.51 -4.00 23.49
C LEU A 40 -8.90 -2.59 23.93
N GLN A 41 -8.67 -1.60 23.05
CA GLN A 41 -9.24 -0.25 23.17
C GLN A 41 -10.52 -0.18 22.34
N LEU A 42 -11.65 0.10 22.95
CA LEU A 42 -12.88 0.46 22.25
C LEU A 42 -13.01 1.99 22.25
N MET A 43 -13.11 2.58 21.08
CA MET A 43 -13.50 3.98 20.92
C MET A 43 -15.01 4.04 20.78
N VAL A 44 -15.68 4.54 21.80
CA VAL A 44 -17.15 4.68 21.83
C VAL A 44 -17.51 6.12 21.52
N TYR A 45 -18.36 6.33 20.51
CA TYR A 45 -18.89 7.61 20.11
C TYR A 45 -20.41 7.68 20.31
N GLY A 46 -20.86 8.74 20.96
CA GLY A 46 -22.27 9.00 21.19
C GLY A 46 -22.46 10.32 21.92
N GLU A 47 -23.60 10.97 21.79
CA GLU A 47 -23.87 12.26 22.41
C GLU A 47 -23.73 12.19 23.94
N GLY A 48 -22.74 12.92 24.48
CA GLY A 48 -22.48 13.02 25.92
C GLY A 48 -21.95 11.73 26.57
N ILE A 49 -21.47 10.73 25.79
CA ILE A 49 -21.09 9.40 26.30
C ILE A 49 -19.87 9.40 27.21
N ARG A 50 -19.02 10.45 27.17
CA ARG A 50 -17.74 10.53 27.87
C ARG A 50 -17.82 10.14 29.35
N ASP A 51 -18.89 10.55 30.03
CA ASP A 51 -19.03 10.36 31.47
C ASP A 51 -19.79 9.09 31.84
N ALA A 52 -20.08 8.19 30.89
CA ALA A 52 -20.72 6.93 31.16
C ALA A 52 -19.84 5.99 32.01
N GLU A 53 -20.48 5.24 32.90
CA GLU A 53 -19.93 4.04 33.51
C GLU A 53 -20.12 2.88 32.54
N VAL A 54 -19.11 2.01 32.40
CA VAL A 54 -19.17 0.83 31.53
C VAL A 54 -18.91 -0.41 32.36
N SER A 55 -19.66 -1.48 32.12
CA SER A 55 -19.46 -2.78 32.75
C SER A 55 -19.78 -3.91 31.77
N THR A 56 -19.21 -5.08 32.04
CA THR A 56 -19.54 -6.35 31.38
C THR A 56 -19.48 -7.48 32.38
N ASP A 57 -20.26 -8.50 32.16
CA ASP A 57 -20.25 -9.77 32.90
C ASP A 57 -19.67 -10.93 32.05
N TYR A 58 -19.08 -10.61 30.90
CA TYR A 58 -18.53 -11.61 30.00
C TYR A 58 -17.32 -12.32 30.62
N PRO A 59 -17.29 -13.66 30.64
CA PRO A 59 -16.20 -14.42 31.27
C PRO A 59 -14.84 -14.06 30.71
N HIS A 60 -13.87 -13.80 31.58
CA HIS A 60 -12.50 -13.43 31.23
C HIS A 60 -12.35 -12.11 30.48
N ALA A 61 -13.40 -11.31 30.31
CA ALA A 61 -13.32 -9.95 29.84
C ALA A 61 -13.37 -8.99 31.04
N ARG A 62 -12.36 -8.13 31.17
CA ARG A 62 -12.27 -7.17 32.27
C ARG A 62 -12.03 -5.77 31.69
N ILE A 63 -12.79 -4.79 32.20
CA ILE A 63 -12.54 -3.38 31.93
C ILE A 63 -11.41 -2.92 32.85
N ASP A 64 -10.28 -2.53 32.28
CA ASP A 64 -9.12 -2.07 33.02
C ASP A 64 -9.18 -0.57 33.31
N SER A 65 -9.66 0.23 32.35
CA SER A 65 -9.80 1.67 32.53
C SER A 65 -10.79 2.29 31.55
N LEU A 66 -11.30 3.46 31.95
CA LEU A 66 -12.11 4.35 31.12
C LEU A 66 -11.34 5.66 30.95
N VAL A 67 -11.04 6.03 29.70
CA VAL A 67 -10.37 7.30 29.38
C VAL A 67 -11.41 8.27 28.82
N ARG A 68 -11.67 9.33 29.58
CA ARG A 68 -12.56 10.42 29.22
C ARG A 68 -11.78 11.44 28.38
N LEU A 69 -12.08 11.49 27.09
CA LEU A 69 -11.40 12.41 26.18
C LEU A 69 -11.91 13.87 26.33
N ASP A 70 -11.30 14.82 25.63
CA ASP A 70 -11.69 16.24 25.70
C ASP A 70 -13.12 16.46 25.19
N SER A 71 -13.48 15.82 24.07
CA SER A 71 -14.86 15.85 23.56
C SER A 71 -15.81 15.12 24.51
N PRO A 72 -16.98 15.68 24.83
CA PRO A 72 -17.99 15.00 25.64
C PRO A 72 -18.59 13.78 24.94
N ASN A 73 -18.35 13.61 23.66
CA ASN A 73 -18.96 12.58 22.82
C ASN A 73 -18.09 11.35 22.62
N TYR A 74 -16.87 11.31 23.21
CA TYR A 74 -15.96 10.18 23.10
C TYR A 74 -15.58 9.60 24.46
N LEU A 75 -15.61 8.27 24.53
CA LEU A 75 -15.13 7.49 25.67
C LEU A 75 -14.26 6.34 25.14
N LEU A 76 -13.04 6.21 25.66
CA LEU A 76 -12.24 5.01 25.41
C LEU A 76 -12.42 4.02 26.54
N VAL A 77 -12.73 2.77 26.18
CA VAL A 77 -12.85 1.65 27.11
C VAL A 77 -11.67 0.71 26.84
N TYR A 78 -10.76 0.61 27.79
CA TYR A 78 -9.67 -0.35 27.73
C TYR A 78 -10.08 -1.62 28.44
N MET A 79 -9.98 -2.73 27.73
CA MET A 79 -10.36 -4.05 28.19
C MET A 79 -9.18 -5.02 28.11
N ASN A 80 -9.13 -5.96 29.02
CA ASN A 80 -8.27 -7.14 28.94
C ASN A 80 -9.14 -8.35 28.59
N LEU A 81 -8.74 -9.07 27.54
CA LEU A 81 -9.45 -10.23 27.00
C LEU A 81 -8.65 -11.54 27.19
N GLU A 82 -7.69 -11.57 28.11
CA GLU A 82 -6.89 -12.77 28.40
C GLU A 82 -7.78 -13.94 28.85
N GLY A 83 -7.77 -15.02 28.09
CA GLY A 83 -8.58 -16.21 28.35
C GLY A 83 -10.05 -16.10 27.91
N ALA A 84 -10.49 -14.95 27.37
CA ALA A 84 -11.83 -14.80 26.83
C ALA A 84 -12.06 -15.77 25.66
N GLN A 85 -13.28 -16.29 25.55
CA GLN A 85 -13.69 -17.19 24.47
C GLN A 85 -14.46 -16.41 23.38
N PRO A 86 -14.60 -16.93 22.16
CA PRO A 86 -15.47 -16.33 21.14
C PRO A 86 -16.93 -16.32 21.61
N GLY A 87 -17.66 -15.24 21.28
CA GLY A 87 -19.09 -15.12 21.62
C GLY A 87 -19.57 -13.68 21.62
N GLU A 88 -20.83 -13.49 21.99
CA GLU A 88 -21.46 -12.18 22.09
C GLU A 88 -21.30 -11.62 23.51
N MET A 89 -20.45 -10.61 23.66
CA MET A 89 -20.25 -9.86 24.89
C MET A 89 -21.28 -8.73 25.00
N ARG A 90 -21.81 -8.50 26.20
CA ARG A 90 -22.73 -7.39 26.51
C ARG A 90 -21.96 -6.30 27.24
N LEU A 91 -21.91 -5.11 26.65
CA LEU A 91 -21.36 -3.90 27.25
C LEU A 91 -22.55 -3.07 27.82
N GLN A 92 -22.55 -2.85 29.10
CA GLN A 92 -23.60 -2.06 29.77
C GLN A 92 -23.06 -0.66 30.03
N PHE A 93 -23.71 0.34 29.46
CA PHE A 93 -23.42 1.76 29.65
C PHE A 93 -24.46 2.38 30.54
N LYS A 94 -24.02 3.10 31.58
CA LYS A 94 -24.88 3.83 32.50
C LYS A 94 -24.49 5.29 32.57
N LEU A 95 -25.43 6.17 32.27
CA LEU A 95 -25.23 7.62 32.27
C LEU A 95 -26.51 8.32 32.76
N ASN A 96 -26.39 9.21 33.78
CA ASN A 96 -27.50 10.02 34.31
C ASN A 96 -28.77 9.19 34.66
N GLY A 97 -28.56 8.00 35.21
CA GLY A 97 -29.67 7.09 35.58
C GLY A 97 -30.23 6.24 34.42
N SER A 98 -29.90 6.56 33.18
CA SER A 98 -30.25 5.76 32.01
C SER A 98 -29.26 4.62 31.83
N LYS A 99 -29.74 3.47 31.31
CA LYS A 99 -28.92 2.31 30.98
C LYS A 99 -29.12 1.94 29.52
N LEU A 100 -28.02 1.56 28.85
CA LEU A 100 -27.99 1.03 27.49
C LEU A 100 -27.13 -0.23 27.50
N THR A 101 -27.52 -1.25 26.76
CA THR A 101 -26.73 -2.46 26.56
C THR A 101 -26.43 -2.59 25.08
N GLU A 102 -25.15 -2.62 24.73
CA GLU A 102 -24.66 -2.88 23.39
C GLU A 102 -24.11 -4.30 23.30
N ARG A 103 -24.31 -4.93 22.15
CA ARG A 103 -23.75 -6.24 21.82
C ARG A 103 -22.43 -6.03 21.09
N TYR A 104 -21.41 -6.71 21.55
CA TYR A 104 -20.08 -6.67 20.95
C TYR A 104 -19.60 -8.11 20.69
N VAL A 105 -19.22 -8.40 19.45
CA VAL A 105 -18.87 -9.76 19.05
C VAL A 105 -17.35 -9.98 19.20
N LEU A 106 -17.01 -11.07 19.88
CA LEU A 106 -15.66 -11.59 19.94
C LEU A 106 -15.57 -12.85 19.05
N HIS A 107 -14.73 -12.79 18.04
CA HIS A 107 -14.54 -13.88 17.07
C HIS A 107 -13.38 -14.80 17.46
N ALA A 108 -13.46 -16.06 17.02
CA ALA A 108 -12.28 -16.90 16.92
C ALA A 108 -11.41 -16.47 15.74
N ARG A 109 -10.12 -16.60 15.86
CA ARG A 109 -9.19 -16.38 14.73
C ARG A 109 -9.39 -17.47 13.68
N ALA A 110 -9.44 -17.10 12.41
CA ALA A 110 -9.57 -18.05 11.31
C ALA A 110 -8.26 -18.82 11.04
N LYS A 111 -7.11 -18.21 11.34
CA LYS A 111 -5.77 -18.78 11.14
C LYS A 111 -4.92 -18.57 12.40
N ALA A 112 -3.93 -19.44 12.60
CA ALA A 112 -2.88 -19.19 13.59
C ALA A 112 -2.02 -17.98 13.17
N ALA A 113 -1.41 -17.30 14.14
CA ALA A 113 -0.56 -16.14 13.89
C ALA A 113 0.56 -16.43 12.87
N GLU A 114 1.13 -17.63 12.95
CA GLU A 114 2.23 -18.11 12.12
C GLU A 114 1.79 -18.44 10.67
N ASP A 115 0.49 -18.59 10.43
CA ASP A 115 -0.07 -18.90 9.10
C ASP A 115 -0.37 -17.64 8.27
N HIS A 116 -0.30 -16.46 8.88
CA HIS A 116 -0.34 -15.18 8.17
C HIS A 116 1.03 -14.92 7.50
N LYS A 117 1.23 -15.53 6.32
CA LYS A 117 2.46 -15.42 5.54
C LYS A 117 2.36 -14.30 4.53
N GLY A 118 3.24 -13.31 4.65
CA GLY A 118 3.28 -12.15 3.78
C GLY A 118 3.89 -12.44 2.40
N PHE A 119 3.95 -11.39 1.59
CA PHE A 119 4.67 -11.40 0.31
C PHE A 119 6.19 -11.37 0.53
N SER A 120 6.93 -11.81 -0.48
CA SER A 120 8.39 -11.94 -0.44
C SER A 120 9.00 -11.76 -1.84
N GLN A 121 10.30 -11.96 -1.96
CA GLN A 121 11.00 -11.97 -3.25
C GLN A 121 10.45 -13.04 -4.22
N ALA A 122 9.77 -14.07 -3.75
CA ALA A 122 9.12 -15.06 -4.61
C ALA A 122 7.92 -14.48 -5.37
N ASP A 123 7.33 -13.41 -4.83
CA ASP A 123 6.13 -12.81 -5.37
C ASP A 123 6.44 -11.71 -6.40
N VAL A 124 5.43 -11.39 -7.21
CA VAL A 124 5.36 -10.21 -8.07
C VAL A 124 4.06 -9.49 -7.73
N LEU A 125 4.18 -8.28 -7.19
CA LEU A 125 3.04 -7.47 -6.81
C LEU A 125 2.50 -6.72 -8.05
N TYR A 126 1.19 -6.79 -8.24
CA TYR A 126 0.50 -6.04 -9.28
C TYR A 126 -0.34 -4.94 -8.62
N LEU A 127 0.16 -3.70 -8.71
CA LEU A 127 -0.53 -2.52 -8.21
C LEU A 127 -1.64 -2.13 -9.18
N LEU A 128 -2.86 -2.02 -8.69
CA LEU A 128 -3.99 -1.50 -9.46
C LEU A 128 -4.82 -0.49 -8.65
N MET A 129 -5.53 0.36 -9.37
CA MET A 129 -6.49 1.30 -8.81
C MET A 129 -7.90 0.77 -9.04
N PRO A 130 -8.67 0.43 -7.98
CA PRO A 130 -10.02 -0.13 -8.14
C PRO A 130 -10.91 0.74 -9.03
N ASP A 131 -10.93 2.06 -8.79
CA ASP A 131 -11.74 3.02 -9.58
C ASP A 131 -11.44 3.02 -11.08
N ARG A 132 -10.23 2.55 -11.50
CA ARG A 132 -9.73 2.64 -12.88
C ARG A 132 -9.58 1.28 -13.56
N PHE A 133 -9.82 0.19 -12.86
CA PHE A 133 -9.53 -1.13 -13.40
C PHE A 133 -10.73 -1.74 -14.12
N ALA A 134 -11.84 -1.93 -13.44
CA ALA A 134 -13.07 -2.47 -14.04
C ALA A 134 -14.30 -2.12 -13.21
N ASN A 135 -15.41 -1.79 -13.88
CA ASN A 135 -16.73 -1.55 -13.28
C ASN A 135 -17.57 -2.82 -13.37
N GLY A 136 -17.83 -3.44 -12.24
CA GLY A 136 -18.65 -4.65 -12.13
C GLY A 136 -20.10 -4.37 -11.73
N ASP A 137 -20.37 -3.24 -11.07
CA ASP A 137 -21.70 -2.85 -10.63
C ASP A 137 -21.92 -1.35 -10.82
N THR A 138 -22.51 -0.97 -11.93
CA THR A 138 -22.84 0.45 -12.22
C THR A 138 -23.85 1.05 -11.24
N GLY A 139 -24.50 0.24 -10.40
CA GLY A 139 -25.45 0.70 -9.39
C GLY A 139 -24.74 1.36 -8.19
N ASN A 140 -23.46 1.11 -8.00
CA ASN A 140 -22.67 1.70 -6.90
C ASN A 140 -21.82 2.90 -7.33
N ASP A 141 -21.77 3.27 -8.62
CA ASP A 141 -20.96 4.41 -9.12
C ASP A 141 -21.23 5.70 -8.34
N VAL A 142 -22.50 5.91 -7.93
CA VAL A 142 -22.94 7.03 -7.11
C VAL A 142 -23.84 6.54 -5.97
N VAL A 143 -23.39 6.72 -4.74
CA VAL A 143 -24.11 6.29 -3.54
C VAL A 143 -24.83 7.47 -2.88
N LYS A 144 -26.15 7.33 -2.71
CA LYS A 144 -26.98 8.36 -2.08
C LYS A 144 -26.51 8.67 -0.66
N GLY A 145 -26.28 9.94 -0.38
CA GLY A 145 -25.88 10.43 0.95
C GLY A 145 -24.39 10.65 1.10
N MET A 146 -23.56 10.20 0.16
CA MET A 146 -22.16 10.59 0.09
C MET A 146 -22.01 12.02 -0.45
N ARG A 147 -20.98 12.72 0.06
CA ARG A 147 -20.65 14.10 -0.34
C ARG A 147 -20.04 14.15 -1.74
N ASP A 148 -19.16 13.18 -2.03
CA ASP A 148 -18.57 13.00 -3.35
C ASP A 148 -19.47 12.13 -4.21
N GLY A 149 -20.36 12.79 -4.98
CA GLY A 149 -21.34 12.16 -5.84
C GLY A 149 -21.01 12.27 -7.33
N LEU A 150 -19.74 12.55 -7.69
CA LEU A 150 -19.34 12.72 -9.09
C LEU A 150 -18.69 11.44 -9.63
N CYS A 151 -19.25 10.94 -10.74
CA CYS A 151 -18.68 9.86 -11.53
C CYS A 151 -18.75 10.24 -13.00
N ASP A 152 -17.58 10.50 -13.64
CA ASP A 152 -17.51 10.89 -15.06
C ASP A 152 -16.16 10.49 -15.65
N ARG A 153 -16.12 9.43 -16.43
CA ARG A 153 -14.93 8.89 -17.11
C ARG A 153 -14.29 9.86 -18.12
N SER A 154 -15.00 10.87 -18.57
CA SER A 154 -14.44 11.89 -19.47
C SER A 154 -13.49 12.86 -18.75
N GLN A 155 -13.52 12.86 -17.41
CA GLN A 155 -12.76 13.77 -16.55
C GLN A 155 -11.70 13.00 -15.75
N PRO A 156 -10.40 13.11 -16.08
CA PRO A 156 -9.35 12.32 -15.45
C PRO A 156 -9.24 12.44 -13.94
N SER A 157 -9.77 13.52 -13.36
CA SER A 157 -9.73 13.81 -11.92
C SER A 157 -11.01 13.43 -11.17
N LEU A 158 -12.00 12.84 -11.83
CA LEU A 158 -13.22 12.34 -11.19
C LEU A 158 -13.17 10.82 -11.03
N ARG A 159 -14.14 10.26 -10.29
CA ARG A 159 -14.33 8.81 -10.23
C ARG A 159 -14.81 8.28 -11.57
N HIS A 160 -14.40 7.06 -11.90
CA HIS A 160 -14.77 6.37 -13.13
C HIS A 160 -15.68 5.16 -12.89
N GLY A 161 -15.88 4.76 -11.63
CA GLY A 161 -16.82 3.74 -11.22
C GLY A 161 -16.27 2.31 -11.23
N GLY A 162 -14.97 2.12 -11.32
CA GLY A 162 -14.38 0.79 -11.09
C GLY A 162 -14.54 0.34 -9.63
N ASP A 163 -14.74 -0.98 -9.41
CA ASP A 163 -15.13 -1.54 -8.14
C ASP A 163 -14.57 -2.96 -7.87
N LEU A 164 -14.83 -3.51 -6.67
CA LEU A 164 -14.40 -4.86 -6.28
C LEU A 164 -15.07 -5.95 -7.11
N ALA A 165 -16.31 -5.74 -7.55
CA ALA A 165 -17.04 -6.68 -8.39
C ALA A 165 -16.40 -6.78 -9.79
N GLY A 166 -15.94 -5.64 -10.34
CA GLY A 166 -15.19 -5.60 -11.59
C GLY A 166 -13.85 -6.35 -11.48
N ILE A 167 -13.11 -6.13 -10.39
CA ILE A 167 -11.87 -6.87 -10.14
C ILE A 167 -12.13 -8.36 -10.02
N SER A 168 -13.17 -8.77 -9.26
CA SER A 168 -13.53 -10.19 -9.07
C SER A 168 -13.84 -10.90 -10.38
N ARG A 169 -14.44 -10.22 -11.35
CA ARG A 169 -14.73 -10.79 -12.67
C ARG A 169 -13.49 -11.09 -13.50
N HIS A 170 -12.37 -10.44 -13.18
CA HIS A 170 -11.14 -10.52 -13.96
C HIS A 170 -9.98 -11.20 -13.22
N LEU A 171 -10.25 -12.00 -12.17
CA LEU A 171 -9.18 -12.67 -11.40
C LEU A 171 -8.34 -13.62 -12.26
N ASP A 172 -8.94 -14.28 -13.23
CA ASP A 172 -8.22 -15.18 -14.14
C ASP A 172 -7.22 -14.43 -15.04
N TYR A 173 -7.46 -13.15 -15.34
CA TYR A 173 -6.52 -12.30 -16.06
C TYR A 173 -5.16 -12.19 -15.35
N PHE A 174 -5.18 -12.07 -14.02
CA PHE A 174 -3.94 -11.95 -13.22
C PHE A 174 -3.17 -13.27 -13.19
N THR A 175 -3.86 -14.41 -13.12
CA THR A 175 -3.23 -15.73 -13.19
C THR A 175 -2.69 -16.01 -14.58
N ASP A 176 -3.39 -15.63 -15.65
CA ASP A 176 -2.94 -15.74 -17.04
C ASP A 176 -1.71 -14.86 -17.30
N LEU A 177 -1.65 -13.70 -16.70
CA LEU A 177 -0.46 -12.84 -16.75
C LEU A 177 0.70 -13.47 -15.97
N GLY A 178 0.43 -14.11 -14.84
CA GLY A 178 1.43 -14.78 -13.99
C GLY A 178 1.92 -13.94 -12.81
N VAL A 179 1.18 -12.93 -12.38
CA VAL A 179 1.44 -12.23 -11.11
C VAL A 179 0.98 -13.08 -9.92
N THR A 180 1.48 -12.80 -8.72
CA THR A 180 1.24 -13.65 -7.54
C THR A 180 0.67 -12.87 -6.35
N ALA A 181 0.61 -11.55 -6.45
CA ALA A 181 0.03 -10.71 -5.41
C ALA A 181 -0.64 -9.48 -6.04
N LEU A 182 -1.81 -9.11 -5.53
CA LEU A 182 -2.51 -7.89 -5.92
C LEU A 182 -2.36 -6.85 -4.82
N TRP A 183 -1.99 -5.62 -5.19
CA TRP A 183 -1.99 -4.47 -4.30
C TRP A 183 -2.98 -3.45 -4.86
N PHE A 184 -4.04 -3.19 -4.11
CA PHE A 184 -5.04 -2.16 -4.43
C PHE A 184 -4.64 -0.83 -3.80
N THR A 185 -4.76 0.30 -4.54
CA THR A 185 -4.80 1.61 -3.86
C THR A 185 -5.93 1.60 -2.84
N PRO A 186 -5.93 2.52 -1.84
CA PRO A 186 -6.81 2.37 -0.68
C PRO A 186 -8.28 2.16 -1.03
N ILE A 187 -8.86 1.14 -0.40
CA ILE A 187 -10.25 0.73 -0.61
C ILE A 187 -11.20 1.25 0.48
N LEU A 188 -10.65 1.85 1.54
CA LEU A 188 -11.44 2.38 2.64
C LEU A 188 -12.28 3.58 2.22
N GLU A 189 -13.36 3.83 2.94
CA GLU A 189 -14.27 4.94 2.64
C GLU A 189 -13.52 6.26 2.49
N ASN A 190 -13.82 6.97 1.43
CA ASN A 190 -13.09 8.14 0.96
C ASN A 190 -14.07 9.21 0.46
N ASP A 191 -15.02 9.60 1.33
CA ASP A 191 -16.08 10.55 1.03
C ASP A 191 -15.61 12.01 1.13
N ALA A 192 -14.63 12.36 0.27
CA ALA A 192 -13.94 13.62 0.27
C ALA A 192 -14.00 14.32 -1.10
N PRO A 193 -15.04 15.09 -1.39
CA PRO A 193 -15.11 15.90 -2.61
C PRO A 193 -14.09 17.03 -2.56
N SER A 194 -13.61 17.44 -3.73
CA SER A 194 -12.76 18.65 -3.82
C SER A 194 -13.54 19.91 -3.51
N PHE A 195 -12.82 20.97 -3.16
CA PHE A 195 -13.38 22.28 -2.83
C PHE A 195 -14.32 22.85 -3.90
N GLU A 196 -14.08 22.56 -5.18
CA GLU A 196 -14.88 23.07 -6.30
C GLU A 196 -15.68 21.98 -7.03
N GLN A 197 -15.76 20.77 -6.46
CA GLN A 197 -16.35 19.60 -7.14
C GLN A 197 -15.73 19.31 -8.53
N LYS A 198 -14.49 19.72 -8.76
CA LYS A 198 -13.74 19.50 -10.00
C LYS A 198 -12.86 18.26 -9.96
N SER A 199 -12.67 17.68 -8.78
CA SER A 199 -11.95 16.44 -8.59
C SER A 199 -12.60 15.62 -7.48
N SER A 200 -12.43 14.32 -7.52
CA SER A 200 -12.84 13.42 -6.45
C SER A 200 -11.65 12.70 -5.86
N SER A 201 -11.82 12.15 -4.67
CA SER A 201 -10.78 11.38 -3.99
C SER A 201 -10.76 9.92 -4.50
N TYR A 202 -10.84 9.74 -5.83
CA TYR A 202 -10.88 8.42 -6.49
C TYR A 202 -9.67 7.54 -6.17
N HIS A 203 -8.56 8.17 -5.78
CA HIS A 203 -7.31 7.51 -5.44
C HIS A 203 -7.34 6.77 -4.10
N GLY A 204 -8.29 7.12 -3.19
CA GLY A 204 -8.45 6.44 -1.90
C GLY A 204 -7.66 7.01 -0.72
N TYR A 205 -6.75 7.97 -0.92
CA TYR A 205 -5.82 8.43 0.12
C TYR A 205 -6.37 9.47 1.12
N ALA A 206 -7.65 9.83 1.05
CA ALA A 206 -8.29 10.75 2.00
C ALA A 206 -9.39 10.02 2.81
N THR A 207 -8.99 9.08 3.67
CA THR A 207 -9.86 8.17 4.42
C THR A 207 -10.85 8.93 5.31
N THR A 208 -12.13 8.55 5.23
CA THR A 208 -13.20 9.04 6.11
C THR A 208 -13.72 8.00 7.09
N ASP A 209 -13.42 6.71 6.87
CA ASP A 209 -13.73 5.62 7.79
C ASP A 209 -12.68 4.51 7.68
N TYR A 210 -12.01 4.18 8.80
CA TYR A 210 -10.94 3.19 8.84
C TYR A 210 -11.41 1.72 8.91
N TYR A 211 -12.68 1.47 9.22
CA TYR A 211 -13.24 0.12 9.39
C TYR A 211 -14.27 -0.25 8.32
N ARG A 212 -14.40 0.60 7.28
CA ARG A 212 -15.39 0.40 6.23
C ARG A 212 -14.78 0.55 4.84
N VAL A 213 -15.08 -0.39 3.97
CA VAL A 213 -14.82 -0.27 2.53
C VAL A 213 -15.69 0.85 1.96
N ASP A 214 -15.16 1.61 1.00
CA ASP A 214 -15.93 2.65 0.30
C ASP A 214 -17.14 1.99 -0.39
N PRO A 215 -18.36 2.44 -0.11
CA PRO A 215 -19.57 1.80 -0.66
C PRO A 215 -19.66 1.91 -2.19
N ARG A 216 -18.86 2.76 -2.83
CA ARG A 216 -18.72 2.82 -4.28
C ARG A 216 -17.77 1.73 -4.83
N PHE A 217 -17.01 1.08 -3.97
CA PHE A 217 -16.25 -0.12 -4.32
C PHE A 217 -16.98 -1.41 -3.91
N GLY A 218 -17.88 -1.35 -2.92
CA GLY A 218 -18.58 -2.49 -2.36
C GLY A 218 -18.66 -2.44 -0.84
N THR A 219 -18.75 -3.61 -0.21
CA THR A 219 -18.84 -3.77 1.24
C THR A 219 -17.59 -4.47 1.82
N ASN A 220 -17.46 -4.47 3.15
CA ASN A 220 -16.44 -5.29 3.82
C ASN A 220 -16.56 -6.77 3.46
N ALA A 221 -17.81 -7.28 3.31
CA ALA A 221 -18.07 -8.66 2.94
C ALA A 221 -17.60 -8.96 1.50
N ASP A 222 -17.80 -8.01 0.56
CA ASP A 222 -17.33 -8.15 -0.82
C ASP A 222 -15.80 -8.17 -0.89
N TYR A 223 -15.13 -7.35 -0.07
CA TYR A 223 -13.67 -7.36 0.02
C TYR A 223 -13.14 -8.67 0.58
N CYS A 224 -13.76 -9.19 1.65
CA CYS A 224 -13.41 -10.51 2.20
C CYS A 224 -13.66 -11.64 1.18
N ALA A 225 -14.73 -11.55 0.40
CA ALA A 225 -15.02 -12.51 -0.67
C ALA A 225 -13.96 -12.45 -1.78
N LEU A 226 -13.62 -11.24 -2.25
CA LEU A 226 -12.57 -11.03 -3.24
C LEU A 226 -11.22 -11.63 -2.79
N ILE A 227 -10.82 -11.43 -1.53
CA ILE A 227 -9.55 -11.99 -1.01
C ILE A 227 -9.60 -13.51 -0.98
N ARG A 228 -10.71 -14.10 -0.54
CA ARG A 228 -10.88 -15.56 -0.59
C ARG A 228 -10.74 -16.09 -2.01
N ASP A 229 -11.40 -15.45 -2.98
CA ASP A 229 -11.35 -15.84 -4.39
C ASP A 229 -9.94 -15.66 -5.00
N CYS A 230 -9.18 -14.65 -4.53
CA CYS A 230 -7.75 -14.50 -4.82
C CYS A 230 -6.94 -15.67 -4.27
N HIS A 231 -7.13 -16.02 -2.99
CA HIS A 231 -6.41 -17.12 -2.34
C HIS A 231 -6.69 -18.47 -3.01
N GLU A 232 -7.92 -18.74 -3.45
CA GLU A 232 -8.29 -19.94 -4.22
C GLU A 232 -7.49 -20.06 -5.54
N ARG A 233 -7.04 -18.92 -6.09
CA ARG A 233 -6.18 -18.85 -7.30
C ARG A 233 -4.69 -18.74 -7.00
N GLY A 234 -4.30 -18.80 -5.71
CA GLY A 234 -2.90 -18.62 -5.29
C GLY A 234 -2.40 -17.18 -5.33
N LEU A 235 -3.31 -16.20 -5.44
CA LEU A 235 -2.99 -14.79 -5.41
C LEU A 235 -3.03 -14.26 -3.96
N LYS A 236 -1.99 -13.56 -3.53
CA LYS A 236 -1.97 -12.79 -2.28
C LYS A 236 -2.62 -11.43 -2.46
N VAL A 237 -3.03 -10.81 -1.34
CA VAL A 237 -3.59 -9.45 -1.36
C VAL A 237 -2.85 -8.55 -0.37
N VAL A 238 -2.38 -7.41 -0.88
CA VAL A 238 -1.72 -6.35 -0.10
C VAL A 238 -2.68 -5.16 0.02
N MET A 239 -2.99 -4.77 1.26
CA MET A 239 -3.85 -3.63 1.55
C MET A 239 -3.03 -2.35 1.72
N ASP A 240 -3.47 -1.28 1.07
CA ASP A 240 -2.89 0.05 1.25
C ASP A 240 -3.52 0.73 2.47
N MET A 241 -2.71 1.20 3.41
CA MET A 241 -3.14 1.87 4.65
C MET A 241 -2.49 3.25 4.78
N ILE A 242 -3.24 4.20 5.34
CA ILE A 242 -2.81 5.58 5.52
C ILE A 242 -2.87 5.92 7.00
N PHE A 243 -1.70 6.05 7.67
CA PHE A 243 -1.61 6.36 9.10
C PHE A 243 -1.06 7.75 9.39
N ASN A 244 -0.50 8.40 8.38
CA ASN A 244 -0.02 9.77 8.52
C ASN A 244 -1.17 10.76 8.69
N HIS A 245 -2.22 10.61 7.90
CA HIS A 245 -3.32 11.57 7.82
C HIS A 245 -4.67 10.88 7.61
N CYS A 246 -5.74 11.62 7.75
CA CYS A 246 -7.07 11.25 7.29
C CYS A 246 -7.64 12.34 6.37
N SER A 247 -8.90 12.24 5.97
CA SER A 247 -9.59 13.31 5.26
C SER A 247 -9.97 14.47 6.19
N SER A 248 -9.98 15.70 5.68
CA SER A 248 -10.62 16.86 6.34
C SER A 248 -12.15 16.67 6.52
N TYR A 249 -12.73 15.68 5.84
CA TYR A 249 -14.14 15.29 5.99
C TYR A 249 -14.33 14.12 6.97
N HIS A 250 -13.25 13.59 7.56
CA HIS A 250 -13.36 12.57 8.60
C HIS A 250 -14.15 13.11 9.80
N PRO A 251 -15.05 12.32 10.44
CA PRO A 251 -15.84 12.78 11.60
C PRO A 251 -15.01 13.41 12.73
N TRP A 252 -13.77 12.97 12.91
CA TRP A 252 -12.83 13.55 13.90
C TRP A 252 -12.47 15.02 13.63
N GLN A 253 -12.63 15.52 12.41
CA GLN A 253 -12.41 16.94 12.12
C GLN A 253 -13.60 17.82 12.54
N GLN A 254 -14.79 17.24 12.64
CA GLN A 254 -15.99 17.96 13.12
C GLN A 254 -16.10 17.91 14.64
N ASP A 255 -15.72 16.78 15.24
CA ASP A 255 -15.73 16.53 16.67
C ASP A 255 -14.45 15.74 17.02
N SER A 256 -13.37 16.50 17.34
CA SER A 256 -12.08 15.87 17.64
C SER A 256 -12.14 15.15 18.99
N PRO A 257 -11.72 13.88 19.07
CA PRO A 257 -11.73 13.13 20.33
C PRO A 257 -10.93 13.82 21.46
N SER A 258 -9.73 14.35 21.14
CA SER A 258 -8.92 15.16 22.05
C SER A 258 -8.22 16.28 21.29
N ARG A 259 -7.73 17.30 22.03
CA ARG A 259 -7.06 18.47 21.45
C ARG A 259 -5.77 18.14 20.72
N ASP A 260 -5.14 17.05 21.11
CA ASP A 260 -3.90 16.52 20.56
C ASP A 260 -4.11 15.32 19.65
N TRP A 261 -5.32 15.13 19.11
CA TRP A 261 -5.64 14.06 18.15
C TRP A 261 -4.96 14.27 16.79
N PHE A 262 -4.79 15.54 16.43
CA PHE A 262 -4.12 16.01 15.22
C PHE A 262 -2.94 16.89 15.56
N ASN A 263 -1.91 16.86 14.74
CA ASN A 263 -0.85 17.86 14.74
C ASN A 263 -1.38 19.13 14.05
N HIS A 264 -1.01 20.31 14.58
CA HIS A 264 -1.40 21.64 14.05
C HIS A 264 -2.89 21.74 13.67
N PRO A 265 -3.84 21.59 14.62
CA PRO A 265 -5.27 21.69 14.32
C PRO A 265 -5.62 22.97 13.55
N GLY A 266 -6.46 22.85 12.51
CA GLY A 266 -6.89 23.98 11.69
C GLY A 266 -5.93 24.34 10.54
N TYR A 267 -5.04 23.42 10.14
CA TYR A 267 -4.10 23.61 9.05
C TYR A 267 -3.10 24.76 9.33
N GLY A 268 -2.50 24.71 10.51
CA GLY A 268 -1.49 25.70 10.91
C GLY A 268 -0.13 25.53 10.25
N LEU A 269 0.18 24.33 9.74
CA LEU A 269 1.46 23.96 9.14
C LEU A 269 1.25 22.92 8.03
N GLN A 270 1.83 23.13 6.85
CA GLN A 270 1.91 22.15 5.79
C GLN A 270 3.28 21.47 5.80
N THR A 271 3.33 20.16 5.47
CA THR A 271 4.61 19.45 5.37
C THR A 271 5.53 20.07 4.31
N SER A 272 6.81 20.08 4.59
CA SER A 272 7.84 20.54 3.65
C SER A 272 8.06 19.61 2.46
N TYR A 273 7.51 18.39 2.49
CA TYR A 273 7.80 17.28 1.55
C TYR A 273 9.29 16.89 1.48
N LYS A 274 10.11 17.34 2.43
CA LYS A 274 11.54 17.03 2.51
C LYS A 274 11.77 15.95 3.58
N LEU A 275 11.99 14.70 3.15
CA LEU A 275 12.17 13.56 4.07
C LEU A 275 13.58 13.49 4.68
N THR A 276 14.55 14.19 4.09
CA THR A 276 15.93 14.18 4.57
C THR A 276 16.11 14.69 6.01
N PRO A 277 15.39 15.73 6.49
CA PRO A 277 15.51 16.21 7.88
C PRO A 277 15.22 15.14 8.93
N VAL A 278 14.41 14.13 8.63
CA VAL A 278 14.05 13.07 9.59
C VAL A 278 15.27 12.26 10.05
N LEU A 279 16.25 12.07 9.17
CA LEU A 279 17.45 11.29 9.42
C LEU A 279 18.73 12.12 9.49
N ASP A 280 18.69 13.39 9.09
CA ASP A 280 19.84 14.29 9.11
C ASP A 280 20.21 14.66 10.56
N PRO A 281 21.43 14.33 11.03
CA PRO A 281 21.85 14.66 12.40
C PRO A 281 22.02 16.18 12.61
N TYR A 282 22.06 16.97 11.56
CA TYR A 282 22.25 18.43 11.59
C TYR A 282 20.98 19.22 11.29
N ALA A 283 19.86 18.55 10.98
CA ALA A 283 18.62 19.23 10.66
C ALA A 283 18.14 20.08 11.85
N ALA A 284 17.62 21.26 11.54
CA ALA A 284 16.95 22.09 12.54
C ALA A 284 15.65 21.42 13.02
N ASP A 285 15.24 21.69 14.26
CA ASP A 285 14.00 21.12 14.81
C ASP A 285 12.77 21.56 14.03
N VAL A 286 12.72 22.83 13.57
CA VAL A 286 11.64 23.36 12.74
C VAL A 286 11.49 22.58 11.42
N ASP A 287 12.60 22.19 10.77
CA ASP A 287 12.55 21.44 9.52
C ASP A 287 12.03 20.00 9.74
N ARG A 288 12.37 19.41 10.89
CA ARG A 288 11.81 18.09 11.27
C ARG A 288 10.33 18.18 11.56
N GLU A 289 9.92 19.18 12.36
CA GLU A 289 8.53 19.44 12.70
C GLU A 289 7.69 19.70 11.43
N GLU A 290 8.17 20.55 10.51
CA GLU A 290 7.48 20.75 9.23
C GLU A 290 7.31 19.44 8.45
N THR A 291 8.31 18.56 8.48
CA THR A 291 8.24 17.28 7.76
C THR A 291 7.24 16.32 8.39
N THR A 292 7.29 16.14 9.74
CA THR A 292 6.58 15.04 10.42
C THR A 292 5.25 15.43 11.03
N ASP A 293 5.02 16.73 11.25
CA ASP A 293 3.82 17.23 11.92
C ASP A 293 2.97 18.10 11.01
N GLY A 294 3.52 18.51 9.85
CA GLY A 294 2.78 19.30 8.86
C GLY A 294 1.74 18.45 8.12
N TRP A 295 0.56 19.02 7.90
CA TRP A 295 -0.48 18.36 7.11
C TRP A 295 0.01 18.09 5.68
N PHE A 296 -0.31 16.91 5.15
CA PHE A 296 0.14 16.52 3.80
C PHE A 296 -0.37 17.52 2.75
N VAL A 297 -1.66 17.81 2.77
CA VAL A 297 -2.29 18.96 2.09
C VAL A 297 -3.46 19.46 2.96
N ALA A 298 -4.05 20.60 2.63
CA ALA A 298 -5.15 21.18 3.40
C ALA A 298 -6.36 20.24 3.60
N SER A 299 -6.59 19.30 2.69
CA SER A 299 -7.65 18.27 2.77
C SER A 299 -7.22 16.99 3.49
N MET A 300 -5.97 16.90 3.95
CA MET A 300 -5.39 15.72 4.60
C MET A 300 -4.72 16.08 5.93
N PRO A 301 -5.53 16.30 6.99
CA PRO A 301 -5.06 16.62 8.34
C PRO A 301 -4.18 15.53 8.91
N ASP A 302 -3.05 15.94 9.48
CA ASP A 302 -2.03 15.09 10.04
C ASP A 302 -2.46 14.52 11.40
N LEU A 303 -2.40 13.20 11.56
CA LEU A 303 -2.71 12.52 12.80
C LEU A 303 -1.53 12.59 13.77
N ASN A 304 -1.78 12.83 15.04
CA ASN A 304 -0.73 12.79 16.04
C ASN A 304 -0.47 11.35 16.52
N GLN A 305 0.43 10.63 15.84
CA GLN A 305 0.78 9.25 16.20
C GLN A 305 1.52 9.16 17.54
N ARG A 306 2.02 10.27 18.11
CA ARG A 306 2.61 10.31 19.47
C ARG A 306 1.54 10.22 20.56
N ASN A 307 0.27 10.54 20.24
CA ASN A 307 -0.85 10.27 21.12
C ASN A 307 -1.07 8.74 21.20
N PRO A 308 -0.93 8.12 22.40
CA PRO A 308 -0.99 6.66 22.54
C PRO A 308 -2.36 6.08 22.16
N HIS A 309 -3.42 6.87 22.25
CA HIS A 309 -4.77 6.43 21.91
C HIS A 309 -4.99 6.42 20.39
N VAL A 310 -4.43 7.39 19.67
CA VAL A 310 -4.39 7.40 18.20
C VAL A 310 -3.60 6.20 17.71
N MET A 311 -2.39 6.00 18.26
CA MET A 311 -1.52 4.90 17.83
C MET A 311 -2.15 3.54 18.11
N ARG A 312 -2.80 3.36 19.27
CA ARG A 312 -3.51 2.12 19.60
C ARG A 312 -4.65 1.84 18.62
N TYR A 313 -5.43 2.87 18.27
CA TYR A 313 -6.50 2.76 17.28
C TYR A 313 -5.96 2.26 15.93
N LEU A 314 -4.85 2.85 15.44
CA LEU A 314 -4.25 2.49 14.16
C LEU A 314 -3.64 1.08 14.16
N VAL A 315 -2.98 0.68 15.27
CA VAL A 315 -2.49 -0.71 15.44
C VAL A 315 -3.64 -1.70 15.38
N GLN A 316 -4.72 -1.43 16.12
CA GLN A 316 -5.89 -2.31 16.13
C GLN A 316 -6.59 -2.36 14.78
N ASN A 317 -6.62 -1.25 14.04
CA ASN A 317 -7.13 -1.22 12.68
C ASN A 317 -6.38 -2.18 11.76
N SER A 318 -5.04 -2.19 11.81
CA SER A 318 -4.24 -3.15 11.03
C SER A 318 -4.55 -4.61 11.43
N ILE A 319 -4.56 -4.91 12.72
CA ILE A 319 -4.85 -6.26 13.23
C ILE A 319 -6.25 -6.70 12.81
N TRP A 320 -7.23 -5.81 12.91
CA TRP A 320 -8.61 -6.09 12.54
C TRP A 320 -8.74 -6.46 11.05
N TRP A 321 -8.07 -5.72 10.14
CA TRP A 321 -8.08 -6.06 8.72
C TRP A 321 -7.32 -7.35 8.41
N ILE A 322 -6.21 -7.62 9.11
CA ILE A 322 -5.47 -8.89 8.95
C ILE A 322 -6.38 -10.08 9.33
N GLU A 323 -7.08 -9.99 10.44
CA GLU A 323 -7.96 -11.08 10.92
C GLU A 323 -9.26 -11.17 10.11
N THR A 324 -9.93 -10.03 9.84
CA THR A 324 -11.25 -9.99 9.19
C THR A 324 -11.16 -10.39 7.72
N ALA A 325 -10.19 -9.86 7.00
CA ALA A 325 -10.08 -10.06 5.56
C ALA A 325 -8.98 -11.06 5.16
N SER A 326 -8.14 -11.51 6.11
CA SER A 326 -7.00 -12.39 5.83
C SER A 326 -6.03 -11.83 4.81
N ILE A 327 -5.79 -10.52 4.80
CA ILE A 327 -4.81 -9.88 3.92
C ILE A 327 -3.41 -10.47 4.14
N ASP A 328 -2.58 -10.46 3.08
CA ASP A 328 -1.23 -11.06 3.09
C ASP A 328 -0.12 -10.01 3.21
N GLY A 329 -0.47 -8.74 3.23
CA GLY A 329 0.50 -7.67 3.39
C GLY A 329 -0.16 -6.31 3.57
N ILE A 330 0.63 -5.36 4.05
CA ILE A 330 0.27 -3.95 4.14
C ILE A 330 1.28 -3.13 3.35
N ARG A 331 0.81 -2.22 2.51
CA ARG A 331 1.60 -1.08 2.07
C ARG A 331 1.20 0.12 2.92
N MET A 332 2.16 0.71 3.59
CA MET A 332 1.93 1.90 4.40
C MET A 332 2.33 3.15 3.63
N ASP A 333 1.32 3.95 3.35
CA ASP A 333 1.43 5.24 2.66
C ASP A 333 2.28 6.24 3.46
N THR A 334 3.01 7.09 2.75
CA THR A 334 3.75 8.23 3.34
C THR A 334 4.54 7.89 4.62
N TYR A 335 5.14 6.68 4.68
CA TYR A 335 5.71 6.10 5.90
C TYR A 335 6.67 7.03 6.67
N PRO A 336 7.59 7.78 6.04
CA PRO A 336 8.53 8.65 6.73
C PRO A 336 7.96 9.99 7.21
N TYR A 337 6.75 10.34 6.83
CA TYR A 337 6.11 11.58 7.28
C TYR A 337 5.50 11.45 8.68
N ALA A 338 5.08 10.24 9.07
CA ALA A 338 4.56 9.96 10.40
C ALA A 338 5.69 9.88 11.45
N ASP A 339 5.34 10.04 12.74
CA ASP A 339 6.31 9.93 13.82
C ASP A 339 7.06 8.59 13.80
N ARG A 340 8.37 8.65 13.69
CA ARG A 340 9.23 7.47 13.49
C ARG A 340 9.14 6.44 14.61
N LYS A 341 9.05 6.89 15.87
CA LYS A 341 8.98 5.98 17.03
C LYS A 341 7.62 5.31 17.12
N ALA A 342 6.57 6.06 16.83
CA ALA A 342 5.22 5.54 16.78
C ALA A 342 5.06 4.49 15.65
N MET A 343 5.61 4.76 14.46
CA MET A 343 5.59 3.80 13.36
C MET A 343 6.44 2.55 13.65
N ALA A 344 7.56 2.70 14.36
CA ALA A 344 8.32 1.54 14.84
C ALA A 344 7.54 0.71 15.87
N ALA A 345 6.76 1.36 16.75
CA ALA A 345 5.89 0.68 17.71
C ALA A 345 4.75 -0.06 16.99
N TRP A 346 4.14 0.54 15.96
CA TRP A 346 3.15 -0.12 15.10
C TRP A 346 3.74 -1.38 14.45
N MET A 347 4.88 -1.25 13.77
CA MET A 347 5.51 -2.40 13.12
C MET A 347 5.95 -3.48 14.10
N LYS A 348 6.40 -3.08 15.32
CA LYS A 348 6.74 -4.03 16.37
C LYS A 348 5.52 -4.82 16.83
N ALA A 349 4.36 -4.17 16.98
CA ALA A 349 3.10 -4.84 17.35
C ALA A 349 2.70 -5.87 16.29
N ILE A 350 2.72 -5.48 15.00
CA ILE A 350 2.42 -6.39 13.88
C ILE A 350 3.43 -7.54 13.79
N ASP A 351 4.74 -7.26 13.86
CA ASP A 351 5.79 -8.29 13.77
C ASP A 351 5.75 -9.26 14.98
N THR A 352 5.34 -8.77 16.15
CA THR A 352 5.14 -9.60 17.35
C THR A 352 3.96 -10.54 17.19
N GLU A 353 2.82 -10.02 16.72
CA GLU A 353 1.61 -10.82 16.54
C GLU A 353 1.77 -11.79 15.35
N TYR A 354 2.29 -11.30 14.21
CA TYR A 354 2.38 -12.04 12.95
C TYR A 354 3.82 -12.08 12.43
N PRO A 355 4.68 -12.99 12.93
CA PRO A 355 6.12 -12.99 12.65
C PRO A 355 6.48 -13.18 11.16
N TYR A 356 5.60 -13.82 10.39
CA TYR A 356 5.81 -14.08 8.95
C TYR A 356 5.05 -13.13 8.03
N PHE A 357 4.26 -12.23 8.58
CA PHE A 357 3.58 -11.17 7.81
C PHE A 357 4.59 -10.15 7.28
N ASN A 358 4.31 -9.54 6.14
CA ASN A 358 5.16 -8.50 5.57
C ASN A 358 4.40 -7.19 5.39
N SER A 359 5.11 -6.10 5.67
CA SER A 359 4.63 -4.74 5.38
C SER A 359 5.72 -3.99 4.63
N VAL A 360 5.32 -3.22 3.62
CA VAL A 360 6.19 -2.30 2.90
C VAL A 360 5.82 -0.86 3.22
N GLY A 361 6.81 -0.04 3.57
CA GLY A 361 6.63 1.39 3.76
C GLY A 361 7.02 2.15 2.49
N GLU A 362 6.19 3.10 2.10
CA GLU A 362 6.56 4.03 1.05
C GLU A 362 7.63 5.00 1.57
N THR A 363 8.86 4.77 1.14
CA THR A 363 10.05 5.55 1.53
C THR A 363 10.55 6.34 0.32
N TRP A 364 9.82 7.39 -0.05
CA TRP A 364 10.12 8.14 -1.28
C TRP A 364 11.35 9.05 -1.12
N VAL A 365 12.51 8.42 -1.12
CA VAL A 365 13.81 9.08 -1.17
C VAL A 365 14.68 8.40 -2.23
N THR A 366 15.41 9.20 -3.00
CA THR A 366 16.22 8.71 -4.12
C THR A 366 17.66 8.35 -3.73
N GLU A 367 18.00 8.43 -2.45
CA GLU A 367 19.32 8.06 -1.92
C GLU A 367 19.24 6.74 -1.15
N PRO A 368 19.97 5.69 -1.58
CA PRO A 368 19.90 4.35 -0.98
C PRO A 368 20.15 4.32 0.54
N ALA A 369 21.03 5.20 1.06
CA ALA A 369 21.32 5.26 2.49
C ALA A 369 20.08 5.68 3.32
N TYR A 370 19.31 6.65 2.84
CA TYR A 370 18.08 7.08 3.50
C TYR A 370 17.02 5.97 3.47
N THR A 371 16.81 5.34 2.30
CA THR A 371 15.88 4.21 2.18
C THR A 371 16.27 3.05 3.10
N ALA A 372 17.55 2.65 3.10
CA ALA A 372 18.05 1.55 3.92
C ALA A 372 17.94 1.80 5.43
N ALA A 373 17.98 3.06 5.87
CA ALA A 373 17.83 3.42 7.27
C ALA A 373 16.42 3.11 7.85
N TRP A 374 15.41 2.97 7.01
CA TRP A 374 14.06 2.60 7.40
C TRP A 374 13.82 1.09 7.49
N GLN A 375 14.74 0.26 7.02
CA GLN A 375 14.55 -1.19 7.04
C GLN A 375 14.79 -1.77 8.43
N LYS A 376 14.03 -2.81 8.80
CA LYS A 376 14.21 -3.59 10.03
C LYS A 376 15.69 -4.01 10.19
N ASN A 377 16.25 -3.79 11.36
CA ASN A 377 17.65 -4.09 11.70
C ASN A 377 18.69 -3.32 10.87
N SER A 378 18.33 -2.16 10.34
CA SER A 378 19.27 -1.29 9.63
C SER A 378 20.46 -0.92 10.51
N ARG A 379 21.66 -0.99 9.94
CA ARG A 379 22.90 -0.54 10.60
C ARG A 379 23.08 0.98 10.55
N LEU A 380 22.25 1.66 9.75
CA LEU A 380 22.30 3.12 9.55
C LEU A 380 21.39 3.87 10.52
N SER A 381 20.71 3.14 11.41
CA SER A 381 19.79 3.71 12.38
C SER A 381 20.08 3.18 13.77
N THR A 382 19.99 4.05 14.77
CA THR A 382 20.08 3.67 16.19
C THR A 382 18.77 3.03 16.69
N GLU A 383 17.68 3.21 15.99
CA GLU A 383 16.35 2.67 16.33
C GLU A 383 15.93 1.63 15.29
N ASN A 384 15.43 0.49 15.76
CA ASN A 384 14.87 -0.52 14.87
C ASN A 384 13.45 -0.13 14.45
N SER A 385 13.22 0.00 13.15
CA SER A 385 11.90 0.31 12.60
C SER A 385 10.93 -0.87 12.61
N TYR A 386 11.44 -2.10 12.70
CA TYR A 386 10.71 -3.36 12.46
C TYR A 386 10.08 -3.48 11.06
N LEU A 387 10.21 -2.48 10.19
CA LEU A 387 9.71 -2.50 8.82
C LEU A 387 10.55 -3.43 7.95
N LYS A 388 9.97 -4.55 7.49
CA LYS A 388 10.71 -5.56 6.72
C LYS A 388 11.06 -5.08 5.33
N THR A 389 10.15 -4.39 4.65
CA THR A 389 10.29 -4.00 3.24
C THR A 389 10.18 -2.47 3.08
N VAL A 390 11.04 -1.91 2.25
CA VAL A 390 11.08 -0.49 1.85
C VAL A 390 10.96 -0.39 0.33
N MET A 391 10.46 0.73 -0.21
CA MET A 391 10.33 0.96 -1.65
C MET A 391 11.61 1.56 -2.24
N ASP A 392 12.07 1.02 -3.37
CA ASP A 392 13.33 1.40 -4.04
C ASP A 392 13.16 2.56 -5.02
N PHE A 393 12.86 3.74 -4.50
CA PHE A 393 12.82 4.95 -5.31
C PHE A 393 14.19 5.34 -5.88
N ALA A 394 15.28 4.90 -5.25
CA ALA A 394 16.63 5.13 -5.77
C ALA A 394 16.86 4.37 -7.09
N PHE A 395 16.43 3.10 -7.16
CA PHE A 395 16.48 2.32 -8.40
C PHE A 395 15.56 2.93 -9.47
N PHE A 396 14.32 3.26 -9.11
CA PHE A 396 13.36 3.90 -10.02
C PHE A 396 13.94 5.18 -10.66
N ASP A 397 14.48 6.10 -9.86
CA ASP A 397 15.08 7.35 -10.33
C ASP A 397 16.23 7.08 -11.32
N ARG A 398 17.16 6.19 -10.97
CA ARG A 398 18.30 5.86 -11.83
C ARG A 398 17.88 5.14 -13.10
N LEU A 399 16.85 4.31 -13.06
CA LEU A 399 16.30 3.62 -14.23
C LEU A 399 15.61 4.59 -15.20
N THR A 400 14.83 5.53 -14.66
CA THR A 400 14.16 6.57 -15.44
C THR A 400 15.17 7.40 -16.23
N LEU A 401 16.29 7.80 -15.60
CA LEU A 401 17.37 8.49 -16.29
C LEU A 401 18.06 7.59 -17.34
N ALA A 402 18.31 6.32 -16.99
CA ALA A 402 19.01 5.38 -17.88
C ALA A 402 18.22 5.03 -19.14
N ARG A 403 16.87 5.11 -19.09
CA ARG A 403 15.98 4.80 -20.21
C ARG A 403 16.34 5.55 -21.49
N ASP A 404 16.64 6.82 -21.38
CA ASP A 404 16.86 7.71 -22.52
C ASP A 404 18.35 7.89 -22.89
N GLU A 405 19.26 7.26 -22.12
CA GLU A 405 20.71 7.33 -22.29
C GLU A 405 21.29 6.09 -22.98
N GLU A 406 22.51 6.21 -23.52
CA GLU A 406 23.32 5.08 -23.96
C GLU A 406 24.41 4.73 -22.93
N THR A 407 24.79 3.46 -22.88
CA THR A 407 25.70 2.91 -21.86
C THR A 407 27.18 2.98 -22.28
N ASP A 408 27.60 4.04 -22.93
CA ASP A 408 29.00 4.24 -23.36
C ASP A 408 29.78 5.21 -22.45
N ASP A 409 29.05 5.98 -21.61
CA ASP A 409 29.61 6.92 -20.64
C ASP A 409 29.57 6.29 -19.23
N TRP A 410 30.61 6.52 -18.44
CA TRP A 410 30.76 6.00 -17.06
C TRP A 410 29.59 6.33 -16.13
N TRP A 411 28.83 7.37 -16.42
CA TRP A 411 27.76 7.89 -15.57
C TRP A 411 26.36 7.76 -16.19
N LYS A 412 26.27 7.17 -17.39
CA LYS A 412 25.03 7.11 -18.16
C LYS A 412 24.53 5.68 -18.40
N GLY A 413 23.28 5.59 -18.80
CA GLY A 413 22.64 4.32 -19.12
C GLY A 413 22.73 3.32 -17.98
N PHE A 414 23.04 2.07 -18.27
CA PHE A 414 23.10 1.01 -17.25
C PHE A 414 24.27 1.15 -16.26
N ASN A 415 25.22 2.07 -16.46
CA ASN A 415 26.17 2.40 -15.38
C ASN A 415 25.48 3.01 -14.17
N ARG A 416 24.37 3.74 -14.35
CA ARG A 416 23.53 4.23 -13.24
C ARG A 416 22.96 3.08 -12.42
N ILE A 417 22.51 2.01 -13.12
CA ILE A 417 21.93 0.82 -12.48
C ILE A 417 23.01 0.03 -11.74
N TYR A 418 24.16 -0.20 -12.39
CA TYR A 418 25.30 -0.82 -11.72
C TYR A 418 25.66 -0.08 -10.43
N ASN A 419 25.73 1.24 -10.48
CA ASN A 419 26.11 2.08 -9.35
C ASN A 419 25.07 2.05 -8.23
N VAL A 420 23.76 2.11 -8.51
CA VAL A 420 22.74 2.07 -7.45
C VAL A 420 22.68 0.71 -6.79
N LEU A 421 22.82 -0.39 -7.52
CA LEU A 421 22.84 -1.73 -6.94
C LEU A 421 24.14 -2.04 -6.16
N CYS A 422 25.23 -1.29 -6.41
CA CYS A 422 26.42 -1.35 -5.55
C CYS A 422 26.14 -1.01 -4.09
N TYR A 423 25.09 -0.22 -3.82
CA TYR A 423 24.73 0.17 -2.45
C TYR A 423 23.92 -0.88 -1.69
N ASP A 424 23.72 -2.08 -2.25
CA ASP A 424 22.98 -3.16 -1.58
C ASP A 424 23.58 -3.55 -0.23
N TYR A 425 24.87 -3.29 0.01
CA TYR A 425 25.51 -3.50 1.30
C TYR A 425 24.98 -2.61 2.43
N LEU A 426 24.25 -1.52 2.10
CA LEU A 426 23.62 -0.64 3.09
C LEU A 426 22.35 -1.24 3.67
N TYR A 427 21.63 -2.04 2.89
CA TYR A 427 20.39 -2.67 3.32
C TYR A 427 20.65 -3.83 4.27
N ALA A 428 19.86 -3.94 5.33
CA ALA A 428 19.91 -5.09 6.22
C ALA A 428 19.47 -6.39 5.48
N ASN A 429 18.53 -6.26 4.54
CA ASN A 429 18.07 -7.34 3.68
C ASN A 429 17.74 -6.81 2.27
N PRO A 430 18.66 -6.87 1.29
CA PRO A 430 18.40 -6.41 -0.07
C PRO A 430 17.27 -7.16 -0.79
N SER A 431 17.00 -8.44 -0.44
CA SER A 431 15.91 -9.21 -1.03
C SER A 431 14.52 -8.81 -0.52
N SER A 432 14.47 -7.98 0.53
CA SER A 432 13.25 -7.39 1.08
C SER A 432 13.13 -5.89 0.73
N VAL A 433 13.52 -5.54 -0.49
CA VAL A 433 13.34 -4.19 -1.05
C VAL A 433 12.40 -4.31 -2.24
N LEU A 434 11.33 -3.52 -2.25
CA LEU A 434 10.32 -3.53 -3.32
C LEU A 434 10.74 -2.55 -4.40
N ALA A 435 11.00 -3.06 -5.60
CA ALA A 435 11.40 -2.27 -6.76
C ALA A 435 10.30 -2.20 -7.81
N PHE A 436 10.29 -1.11 -8.55
CA PHE A 436 9.30 -0.83 -9.59
C PHE A 436 9.93 0.04 -10.70
N ILE A 437 9.28 0.06 -11.86
CA ILE A 437 9.67 0.91 -12.99
C ILE A 437 8.71 2.09 -13.18
N GLU A 438 7.51 1.98 -12.63
CA GLU A 438 6.46 2.98 -12.61
C GLU A 438 5.44 2.64 -11.53
N ASN A 439 4.67 3.61 -11.05
CA ASN A 439 3.56 3.43 -10.15
C ASN A 439 2.48 4.51 -10.39
N HIS A 440 1.47 4.57 -9.53
CA HIS A 440 0.35 5.50 -9.65
C HIS A 440 0.72 6.98 -9.38
N ASP A 441 1.93 7.24 -8.87
CA ASP A 441 2.44 8.58 -8.53
C ASP A 441 3.58 9.05 -9.43
N THR A 442 4.00 8.22 -10.38
CA THR A 442 5.07 8.54 -11.33
C THR A 442 4.55 8.61 -12.76
N ASP A 443 5.37 9.15 -13.67
CA ASP A 443 5.11 8.98 -15.09
C ASP A 443 5.08 7.49 -15.44
N ARG A 444 4.30 7.13 -16.46
CA ARG A 444 4.40 5.80 -17.07
C ARG A 444 5.79 5.65 -17.71
N PHE A 445 6.39 4.47 -17.61
CA PHE A 445 7.72 4.21 -18.16
C PHE A 445 7.81 4.50 -19.67
N LEU A 446 6.74 4.27 -20.40
CA LEU A 446 6.64 4.57 -21.82
C LEU A 446 6.54 6.08 -22.13
N GLY A 447 6.22 6.93 -21.15
CA GLY A 447 5.91 8.34 -21.37
C GLY A 447 4.72 8.48 -22.33
N GLU A 448 4.89 9.24 -23.41
CA GLU A 448 3.90 9.38 -24.50
C GLU A 448 4.13 8.38 -25.66
N GLY A 449 5.17 7.55 -25.56
CA GLY A 449 5.55 6.61 -26.61
C GLY A 449 4.99 5.21 -26.42
N ARG A 450 5.44 4.30 -27.29
CA ARG A 450 5.17 2.85 -27.22
C ARG A 450 6.43 2.02 -27.51
N ASP A 451 7.64 2.51 -27.12
CA ASP A 451 8.89 1.77 -27.31
C ASP A 451 8.97 0.57 -26.36
N THR A 452 8.63 -0.59 -26.87
CA THR A 452 8.64 -1.85 -26.12
C THR A 452 10.05 -2.38 -25.85
N THR A 453 11.09 -1.91 -26.55
CA THR A 453 12.44 -2.42 -26.37
C THR A 453 13.04 -1.96 -25.03
N ALA A 454 12.95 -0.67 -24.74
CA ALA A 454 13.35 -0.12 -23.44
C ALA A 454 12.50 -0.68 -22.29
N LEU A 455 11.18 -0.83 -22.50
CA LEU A 455 10.30 -1.43 -21.50
C LEU A 455 10.70 -2.88 -21.18
N LYS A 456 10.99 -3.71 -22.19
CA LYS A 456 11.46 -5.09 -21.98
C LYS A 456 12.80 -5.15 -21.27
N GLN A 457 13.71 -4.21 -21.51
CA GLN A 457 14.98 -4.12 -20.76
C GLN A 457 14.74 -3.84 -19.28
N ALA A 458 13.87 -2.85 -18.98
CA ALA A 458 13.52 -2.49 -17.61
C ALA A 458 12.84 -3.64 -16.87
N LEU A 459 11.89 -4.32 -17.52
CA LEU A 459 11.17 -5.47 -16.95
C LEU A 459 12.08 -6.71 -16.79
N ALA A 460 12.96 -7.00 -17.76
CA ALA A 460 13.92 -8.10 -17.63
C ALA A 460 14.83 -7.90 -16.41
N LEU A 461 15.28 -6.66 -16.18
CA LEU A 461 16.07 -6.31 -15.00
C LEU A 461 15.25 -6.42 -13.72
N LEU A 462 14.08 -5.78 -13.66
CA LEU A 462 13.18 -5.79 -12.51
C LEU A 462 12.83 -7.20 -12.05
N LEU A 463 12.52 -8.09 -13.00
CA LEU A 463 12.06 -9.46 -12.72
C LEU A 463 13.19 -10.43 -12.38
N THR A 464 14.45 -10.07 -12.61
CA THR A 464 15.60 -10.97 -12.36
C THR A 464 16.54 -10.49 -11.25
N MET A 465 16.56 -9.20 -10.90
CA MET A 465 17.42 -8.68 -9.84
C MET A 465 16.94 -9.11 -8.43
N ASN A 466 17.81 -8.91 -7.43
CA ASN A 466 17.55 -9.26 -6.03
C ASN A 466 16.60 -8.25 -5.36
N ARG A 467 15.33 -8.24 -5.76
CA ARG A 467 14.25 -7.35 -5.27
C ARG A 467 12.91 -8.08 -5.26
N ILE A 468 11.94 -7.52 -4.57
CA ILE A 468 10.52 -7.85 -4.73
C ILE A 468 10.00 -6.97 -5.87
N PRO A 469 9.62 -7.53 -7.03
CA PRO A 469 9.15 -6.71 -8.15
C PRO A 469 7.70 -6.26 -7.96
N GLN A 470 7.43 -4.99 -8.32
CA GLN A 470 6.09 -4.45 -8.44
C GLN A 470 5.84 -4.00 -9.88
N LEU A 471 4.73 -4.44 -10.45
CA LEU A 471 4.18 -3.98 -11.72
C LEU A 471 3.03 -3.02 -11.46
N TYR A 472 2.81 -2.08 -12.35
CA TYR A 472 1.66 -1.20 -12.32
C TYR A 472 0.66 -1.61 -13.39
N TYR A 473 -0.65 -1.63 -13.10
CA TYR A 473 -1.68 -2.10 -14.03
C TYR A 473 -1.56 -1.41 -15.39
N GLY A 474 -1.73 -2.19 -16.46
CA GLY A 474 -1.66 -1.70 -17.81
C GLY A 474 -0.25 -1.59 -18.41
N THR A 475 0.85 -1.83 -17.64
CA THR A 475 2.21 -1.96 -18.19
C THR A 475 2.26 -3.05 -19.26
N GLU A 476 1.58 -4.16 -19.02
CA GLU A 476 1.52 -5.35 -19.88
C GLU A 476 0.75 -5.12 -21.19
N VAL A 477 -0.08 -4.09 -21.24
CA VAL A 477 -0.88 -3.69 -22.41
C VAL A 477 -0.49 -2.28 -22.90
N LEU A 478 0.71 -1.83 -22.56
CA LEU A 478 1.34 -0.61 -23.05
C LEU A 478 0.58 0.67 -22.70
N LEU A 479 -0.11 0.73 -21.56
CA LEU A 479 -0.65 2.00 -21.09
C LEU A 479 0.50 3.00 -20.87
N ASN A 480 0.31 4.20 -21.39
CA ASN A 480 1.26 5.30 -21.38
C ASN A 480 0.67 6.56 -20.73
N GLY A 481 1.48 7.59 -20.52
CA GLY A 481 1.05 8.88 -20.00
C GLY A 481 2.11 9.55 -19.13
N THR A 482 1.98 10.86 -18.99
CA THR A 482 2.83 11.68 -18.12
C THR A 482 2.01 12.52 -17.14
N LYS A 483 2.59 12.87 -16.02
CA LYS A 483 1.96 13.73 -15.00
C LYS A 483 1.92 15.22 -15.39
N GLN A 484 2.53 15.61 -16.51
CA GLN A 484 2.60 17.02 -16.92
C GLN A 484 1.23 17.69 -17.06
N VAL A 485 0.17 16.91 -17.33
CA VAL A 485 -1.20 17.41 -17.43
C VAL A 485 -1.92 17.27 -16.09
N THR A 486 -2.12 16.05 -15.63
CA THR A 486 -2.70 15.70 -14.31
C THR A 486 -2.29 14.29 -13.92
N ASP A 487 -2.41 13.95 -12.63
CA ASP A 487 -2.22 12.56 -12.16
C ASP A 487 -3.17 11.57 -12.87
N GLY A 488 -4.37 11.99 -13.25
CA GLY A 488 -5.31 11.16 -13.97
C GLY A 488 -4.80 10.64 -15.32
N TYR A 489 -3.81 11.32 -15.93
CA TYR A 489 -3.20 10.88 -17.19
C TYR A 489 -2.33 9.62 -17.03
N VAL A 490 -1.70 9.41 -15.89
CA VAL A 490 -0.96 8.18 -15.58
C VAL A 490 -1.84 7.11 -14.95
N ARG A 491 -3.09 7.46 -14.60
CA ARG A 491 -4.12 6.64 -13.92
C ARG A 491 -5.31 6.38 -14.85
N ARG A 492 -5.03 6.06 -16.12
CA ARG A 492 -6.06 5.79 -17.14
C ARG A 492 -6.84 4.52 -16.81
N ASP A 493 -8.08 4.45 -17.34
CA ASP A 493 -8.87 3.23 -17.26
C ASP A 493 -8.17 2.07 -17.96
N PHE A 494 -8.32 0.88 -17.39
CA PHE A 494 -7.89 -0.34 -18.06
C PHE A 494 -8.86 -0.63 -19.23
N PRO A 495 -8.36 -0.80 -20.46
CA PRO A 495 -9.21 -0.95 -21.63
C PRO A 495 -10.06 -2.24 -21.57
N GLY A 496 -11.35 -2.11 -21.73
CA GLY A 496 -12.34 -3.21 -21.62
C GLY A 496 -12.93 -3.37 -20.23
N GLY A 497 -12.49 -2.55 -19.24
CA GLY A 497 -13.00 -2.63 -17.87
C GLY A 497 -14.36 -1.98 -17.65
N PHE A 498 -14.87 -1.21 -18.60
CA PHE A 498 -16.03 -0.38 -18.36
C PHE A 498 -17.12 -0.58 -19.42
N PRO A 499 -18.40 -0.42 -19.06
CA PRO A 499 -19.49 -0.50 -20.01
C PRO A 499 -19.30 0.48 -21.17
N GLY A 500 -19.46 -0.02 -22.40
CA GLY A 500 -19.31 0.76 -23.63
C GLY A 500 -17.88 0.82 -24.18
N ASP A 501 -16.91 0.22 -23.54
CA ASP A 501 -15.57 0.10 -24.09
C ASP A 501 -15.59 -0.75 -25.38
N THR A 502 -14.94 -0.24 -26.42
CA THR A 502 -14.83 -0.93 -27.72
C THR A 502 -13.49 -1.64 -27.89
N HIS A 503 -12.54 -1.38 -26.99
CA HIS A 503 -11.23 -2.03 -26.92
C HIS A 503 -11.15 -2.80 -25.60
N ASP A 504 -10.80 -4.09 -25.65
CA ASP A 504 -10.80 -5.00 -24.51
C ASP A 504 -9.44 -5.68 -24.36
N CYS A 505 -8.63 -5.21 -23.43
CA CYS A 505 -7.32 -5.79 -23.15
C CYS A 505 -7.37 -7.00 -22.20
N PHE A 506 -8.51 -7.36 -21.65
CA PHE A 506 -8.63 -8.59 -20.84
C PHE A 506 -8.53 -9.85 -21.70
N THR A 507 -8.88 -9.77 -22.97
CA THR A 507 -8.89 -10.92 -23.89
C THR A 507 -7.79 -10.81 -24.96
N ALA A 508 -7.27 -11.97 -25.39
CA ALA A 508 -6.26 -12.01 -26.45
C ALA A 508 -6.78 -11.48 -27.79
N SER A 509 -8.09 -11.65 -28.07
CA SER A 509 -8.73 -11.15 -29.29
C SER A 509 -9.01 -9.66 -29.27
N GLY A 510 -9.05 -9.04 -28.09
CA GLY A 510 -9.31 -7.62 -27.93
C GLY A 510 -8.04 -6.77 -27.93
N ARG A 511 -6.87 -7.38 -27.66
CA ARG A 511 -5.56 -6.71 -27.70
C ARG A 511 -5.10 -6.47 -29.13
N ASP A 512 -4.48 -5.32 -29.41
CA ASP A 512 -3.76 -5.14 -30.65
C ASP A 512 -2.46 -5.99 -30.71
N ALA A 513 -1.79 -6.06 -31.86
CA ALA A 513 -0.62 -6.91 -32.05
C ALA A 513 0.55 -6.53 -31.11
N ALA A 514 0.72 -5.23 -30.78
CA ALA A 514 1.77 -4.75 -29.89
C ALA A 514 1.43 -5.09 -28.43
N GLU A 515 0.21 -4.89 -28.00
CA GLU A 515 -0.31 -5.24 -26.67
C GLU A 515 -0.24 -6.75 -26.44
N GLN A 516 -0.71 -7.56 -27.40
CA GLN A 516 -0.63 -9.03 -27.31
C GLN A 516 0.82 -9.49 -27.28
N GLY A 517 1.69 -8.86 -28.05
CA GLY A 517 3.13 -9.17 -28.05
C GLY A 517 3.80 -8.87 -26.71
N MET A 518 3.43 -7.76 -26.07
CA MET A 518 3.96 -7.37 -24.75
C MET A 518 3.39 -8.26 -23.66
N PHE A 519 2.08 -8.50 -23.65
CA PHE A 519 1.42 -9.38 -22.69
C PHE A 519 2.03 -10.79 -22.75
N SER A 520 2.16 -11.37 -23.94
CA SER A 520 2.72 -12.73 -24.11
C SER A 520 4.18 -12.82 -23.66
N TRP A 521 4.97 -11.78 -23.92
CA TRP A 521 6.35 -11.72 -23.49
C TRP A 521 6.44 -11.67 -21.95
N LEU A 522 5.67 -10.77 -21.33
CA LEU A 522 5.67 -10.57 -19.88
C LEU A 522 5.13 -11.81 -19.15
N SER A 523 3.99 -12.36 -19.61
CA SER A 523 3.39 -13.56 -19.04
C SER A 523 4.36 -14.76 -19.07
N ARG A 524 5.09 -14.97 -20.17
CA ARG A 524 6.13 -16.00 -20.27
C ARG A 524 7.21 -15.84 -19.21
N VAL A 525 7.71 -14.62 -19.01
CA VAL A 525 8.76 -14.34 -18.03
C VAL A 525 8.24 -14.50 -16.60
N LEU A 526 7.01 -14.07 -16.33
CA LEU A 526 6.38 -14.17 -15.01
C LEU A 526 6.14 -15.64 -14.61
N HIS A 527 5.58 -16.46 -15.49
CA HIS A 527 5.37 -17.89 -15.24
C HIS A 527 6.69 -18.64 -15.06
N TRP A 528 7.69 -18.35 -15.88
CA TRP A 528 9.03 -18.93 -15.69
C TRP A 528 9.62 -18.54 -14.33
N ARG A 529 9.45 -17.26 -13.92
CA ARG A 529 9.99 -16.75 -12.65
C ARG A 529 9.42 -17.47 -11.44
N GLN A 530 8.13 -17.83 -11.42
CA GLN A 530 7.49 -18.56 -10.32
C GLN A 530 8.22 -19.87 -9.98
N GLY A 531 8.75 -20.57 -10.99
CA GLY A 531 9.51 -21.80 -10.82
C GLY A 531 11.03 -21.63 -10.71
N CYS A 532 11.54 -20.40 -10.74
CA CYS A 532 12.97 -20.12 -10.83
C CYS A 532 13.61 -19.78 -9.48
N GLU A 533 14.06 -20.79 -8.72
CA GLU A 533 14.74 -20.59 -7.43
C GLU A 533 16.00 -19.71 -7.53
N ALA A 534 16.70 -19.73 -8.66
CA ALA A 534 17.86 -18.86 -8.85
C ALA A 534 17.50 -17.38 -8.76
N VAL A 535 16.33 -16.97 -9.24
CA VAL A 535 15.83 -15.60 -9.13
C VAL A 535 15.24 -15.31 -7.74
N THR A 536 14.50 -16.27 -7.18
CA THR A 536 13.75 -16.03 -5.92
C THR A 536 14.57 -16.28 -4.65
N GLN A 537 15.67 -17.04 -4.73
CA GLN A 537 16.50 -17.40 -3.56
C GLN A 537 18.01 -17.24 -3.80
N GLY A 538 18.44 -17.09 -5.05
CA GLY A 538 19.85 -17.10 -5.45
C GLY A 538 20.62 -15.86 -5.04
N THR A 539 21.94 -15.98 -5.04
CA THR A 539 22.86 -14.84 -4.89
C THR A 539 22.90 -14.03 -6.18
N GLN A 540 23.20 -12.74 -6.05
CA GLN A 540 23.34 -11.83 -7.19
C GLN A 540 24.81 -11.56 -7.47
N LYS A 541 25.18 -11.50 -8.76
CA LYS A 541 26.45 -10.98 -9.26
C LYS A 541 26.17 -10.03 -10.43
N GLN A 542 26.78 -8.88 -10.43
CA GLN A 542 26.68 -7.94 -11.54
C GLN A 542 28.05 -7.62 -12.11
N PHE A 543 28.11 -7.32 -13.40
CA PHE A 543 29.31 -6.91 -14.09
C PHE A 543 29.23 -5.44 -14.46
N ILE A 544 30.33 -4.70 -14.30
CA ILE A 544 30.42 -3.33 -14.83
C ILE A 544 30.08 -3.36 -16.33
N PRO A 545 29.18 -2.49 -16.81
CA PRO A 545 28.87 -2.41 -18.23
C PRO A 545 30.13 -2.35 -19.10
N TYR A 546 30.17 -3.20 -20.11
CA TYR A 546 31.33 -3.32 -20.99
C TYR A 546 30.89 -3.24 -22.43
N LYS A 547 31.51 -2.32 -23.22
CA LYS A 547 31.11 -2.06 -24.60
C LYS A 547 29.62 -1.82 -24.81
N GLY A 548 28.97 -1.13 -23.85
CA GLY A 548 27.54 -0.85 -23.89
C GLY A 548 26.63 -2.00 -23.42
N VAL A 549 27.17 -3.15 -23.01
CA VAL A 549 26.39 -4.29 -22.51
C VAL A 549 26.46 -4.36 -21.00
N TYR A 550 25.31 -4.43 -20.34
CA TYR A 550 25.18 -4.69 -18.91
C TYR A 550 24.75 -6.13 -18.68
N VAL A 551 25.37 -6.79 -17.69
CA VAL A 551 25.06 -8.17 -17.31
C VAL A 551 24.88 -8.28 -15.81
N LEU A 552 23.76 -8.90 -15.43
CA LEU A 552 23.42 -9.26 -14.06
C LEU A 552 23.09 -10.75 -14.00
N CYS A 553 23.64 -11.46 -13.00
CA CYS A 553 23.43 -12.88 -12.83
C CYS A 553 22.81 -13.21 -11.50
N ARG A 554 21.98 -14.27 -11.47
CA ARG A 554 21.47 -14.91 -10.25
C ARG A 554 21.91 -16.36 -10.25
N GLN A 555 22.38 -16.85 -9.11
CA GLN A 555 22.93 -18.21 -9.00
C GLN A 555 22.38 -18.95 -7.79
N TRP A 556 21.91 -20.18 -8.00
CA TRP A 556 21.38 -21.04 -6.96
C TRP A 556 21.57 -22.52 -7.29
N LYS A 557 22.26 -23.26 -6.42
CA LYS A 557 22.45 -24.74 -6.53
C LYS A 557 22.89 -25.20 -7.92
N GLY A 558 23.85 -24.48 -8.51
CA GLY A 558 24.40 -24.81 -9.83
C GLY A 558 23.58 -24.32 -11.03
N LYS A 559 22.43 -23.69 -10.80
CA LYS A 559 21.65 -23.03 -11.86
C LYS A 559 22.04 -21.55 -11.93
N THR A 560 22.19 -21.04 -13.14
CA THR A 560 22.49 -19.62 -13.40
C THR A 560 21.41 -19.00 -14.28
N VAL A 561 20.97 -17.80 -13.89
CA VAL A 561 20.19 -16.89 -14.71
C VAL A 561 21.08 -15.71 -15.03
N MET A 562 21.24 -15.39 -16.30
CA MET A 562 22.08 -14.30 -16.80
C MET A 562 21.24 -13.34 -17.61
N THR A 563 20.94 -12.17 -17.05
CA THR A 563 20.23 -11.08 -17.74
C THR A 563 21.23 -10.23 -18.49
N VAL A 564 21.07 -10.11 -19.80
CA VAL A 564 21.96 -9.39 -20.72
C VAL A 564 21.18 -8.24 -21.35
N LEU A 565 21.67 -7.01 -21.19
CA LEU A 565 21.01 -5.81 -21.70
C LEU A 565 21.97 -5.04 -22.63
N ASN A 566 21.61 -4.92 -23.91
CA ASN A 566 22.32 -4.04 -24.83
C ASN A 566 21.89 -2.58 -24.61
N GLY A 567 22.69 -1.78 -23.95
CA GLY A 567 22.42 -0.37 -23.66
C GLY A 567 22.66 0.60 -24.84
N ARG A 568 22.87 0.10 -26.07
CA ARG A 568 23.02 0.90 -27.27
C ARG A 568 21.77 0.88 -28.13
N ARG A 569 21.57 1.93 -28.89
CA ARG A 569 20.53 2.05 -29.94
C ARG A 569 20.96 1.44 -31.28
N SER A 570 22.04 0.70 -31.28
CA SER A 570 22.61 -0.03 -32.43
C SER A 570 22.87 -1.48 -32.06
N ASP A 571 23.04 -2.32 -33.07
CA ASP A 571 23.44 -3.70 -32.89
C ASP A 571 24.81 -3.78 -32.20
N ASN A 572 24.99 -4.85 -31.41
CA ASN A 572 26.15 -5.06 -30.56
C ASN A 572 26.44 -6.56 -30.43
N GLU A 573 27.39 -6.93 -29.59
CA GLU A 573 27.68 -8.32 -29.26
C GLU A 573 28.01 -8.49 -27.76
N LEU A 574 27.63 -9.62 -27.20
CA LEU A 574 28.08 -10.09 -25.88
C LEU A 574 29.44 -10.81 -26.07
N ASP A 575 30.51 -10.27 -25.50
CA ASP A 575 31.81 -10.97 -25.43
C ASP A 575 31.75 -12.03 -24.34
N VAL A 576 31.42 -13.26 -24.73
CA VAL A 576 31.17 -14.40 -23.81
C VAL A 576 32.35 -14.68 -22.89
N ARG A 577 33.61 -14.47 -23.38
CA ARG A 577 34.83 -14.74 -22.59
C ARG A 577 34.94 -13.87 -21.34
N ARG A 578 34.38 -12.65 -21.38
CA ARG A 578 34.35 -11.75 -20.22
C ARG A 578 33.55 -12.35 -19.04
N TYR A 579 32.58 -13.19 -19.32
CA TYR A 579 31.64 -13.77 -18.35
C TYR A 579 31.94 -15.23 -18.01
N ALA A 580 33.16 -15.71 -18.35
CA ALA A 580 33.58 -17.10 -18.16
C ALA A 580 33.42 -17.58 -16.70
N GLU A 581 33.58 -16.69 -15.71
CA GLU A 581 33.43 -17.05 -14.29
C GLU A 581 31.98 -17.47 -13.90
N VAL A 582 30.97 -17.08 -14.66
CA VAL A 582 29.57 -17.47 -14.43
C VAL A 582 29.07 -18.46 -15.47
N ILE A 583 29.58 -18.41 -16.70
CA ILE A 583 29.23 -19.35 -17.77
C ILE A 583 29.89 -20.71 -17.56
N GLY A 584 31.12 -20.72 -17.02
CA GLY A 584 31.87 -21.96 -16.78
C GLY A 584 32.09 -22.78 -18.06
N SER A 585 31.70 -24.06 -18.04
CA SER A 585 31.78 -24.97 -19.17
C SER A 585 30.50 -25.10 -20.00
N HIS A 586 29.49 -24.26 -19.73
CA HIS A 586 28.23 -24.31 -20.48
C HIS A 586 28.43 -23.83 -21.91
N ALA A 587 28.15 -24.70 -22.89
CA ALA A 587 28.24 -24.38 -24.30
C ALA A 587 26.99 -23.66 -24.85
N THR A 588 25.85 -23.80 -24.16
CA THR A 588 24.57 -23.23 -24.58
C THR A 588 23.78 -22.71 -23.37
N ALA A 589 22.87 -21.78 -23.63
CA ALA A 589 21.84 -21.33 -22.70
C ALA A 589 20.47 -21.32 -23.38
N GLN A 590 19.40 -21.36 -22.58
CA GLN A 590 18.04 -21.12 -23.08
C GLN A 590 17.66 -19.65 -22.81
N ASP A 591 17.23 -18.93 -23.85
CA ASP A 591 16.63 -17.63 -23.67
C ASP A 591 15.16 -17.78 -23.27
N VAL A 592 14.83 -17.37 -22.05
CA VAL A 592 13.47 -17.41 -21.49
C VAL A 592 12.49 -16.59 -22.32
N THR A 593 12.95 -15.47 -22.89
CA THR A 593 12.07 -14.52 -23.58
C THR A 593 11.57 -15.02 -24.92
N THR A 594 12.33 -15.87 -25.59
CA THR A 594 12.01 -16.42 -26.93
C THR A 594 11.87 -17.94 -26.94
N GLY A 595 12.47 -18.63 -25.97
CA GLY A 595 12.64 -20.09 -25.97
C GLY A 595 13.77 -20.58 -26.85
N ALA A 596 14.58 -19.69 -27.43
CA ALA A 596 15.68 -20.05 -28.31
C ALA A 596 16.90 -20.58 -27.53
N THR A 597 17.64 -21.53 -28.13
CA THR A 597 18.93 -21.95 -27.63
C THR A 597 20.02 -21.01 -28.13
N ILE A 598 20.79 -20.45 -27.24
CA ILE A 598 21.89 -19.51 -27.51
C ILE A 598 23.22 -20.25 -27.37
N ASP A 599 24.07 -20.13 -28.39
CA ASP A 599 25.43 -20.70 -28.41
C ASP A 599 26.37 -19.79 -27.61
N LEU A 600 26.91 -20.28 -26.50
CA LEU A 600 27.86 -19.59 -25.63
C LEU A 600 29.32 -19.89 -25.92
N THR A 601 29.63 -20.66 -26.95
CA THR A 601 31.01 -20.96 -27.36
C THR A 601 31.65 -19.83 -28.18
N ARG A 602 30.85 -18.86 -28.63
CA ARG A 602 31.23 -17.67 -29.38
C ARG A 602 30.48 -16.45 -28.91
N ASN A 603 30.92 -15.26 -29.35
CA ASN A 603 30.20 -14.01 -29.04
C ASN A 603 28.74 -14.09 -29.53
N VAL A 604 27.81 -13.59 -28.71
CA VAL A 604 26.38 -13.60 -29.02
C VAL A 604 25.99 -12.26 -29.64
N PRO A 605 25.46 -12.24 -30.88
CA PRO A 605 24.96 -11.01 -31.49
C PRO A 605 23.76 -10.48 -30.72
N LEU A 606 23.69 -9.17 -30.52
CA LEU A 606 22.61 -8.46 -29.83
C LEU A 606 22.05 -7.39 -30.76
N THR A 607 20.75 -7.37 -30.95
CA THR A 607 20.11 -6.24 -31.66
C THR A 607 20.07 -4.98 -30.78
N ALA A 608 19.77 -3.83 -31.37
CA ALA A 608 19.60 -2.58 -30.66
C ALA A 608 18.63 -2.71 -29.48
N ARG A 609 19.04 -2.25 -28.31
CA ARG A 609 18.22 -2.31 -27.06
C ARG A 609 17.68 -3.71 -26.69
N GLN A 610 18.34 -4.77 -27.15
CA GLN A 610 17.90 -6.13 -26.83
C GLN A 610 18.08 -6.45 -25.34
N ALA A 611 17.10 -7.17 -24.79
CA ALA A 611 17.18 -7.85 -23.51
C ALA A 611 17.12 -9.37 -23.73
N LEU A 612 18.02 -10.11 -23.07
CA LEU A 612 17.98 -11.58 -23.01
C LEU A 612 17.94 -12.01 -21.54
N ILE A 613 17.19 -13.06 -21.25
CA ILE A 613 17.21 -13.76 -19.95
C ILE A 613 17.66 -15.18 -20.21
N LEU A 614 18.93 -15.45 -20.00
CA LEU A 614 19.56 -16.74 -20.30
C LEU A 614 19.59 -17.63 -19.06
N THR A 615 19.26 -18.90 -19.22
CA THR A 615 19.32 -19.91 -18.15
C THR A 615 20.20 -21.08 -18.56
N PHE A 616 21.04 -21.55 -17.64
CA PHE A 616 21.93 -22.69 -17.81
C PHE A 616 22.40 -23.24 -16.47
#